data_98fd458accd2f8bafdf09b1835b460d7
#
_entry.id   98fd458accd2f8bafdf09b1835b460d7
#
_cell.length_a   1.000
_cell.length_b   1.000
_cell.length_c   1.000
_cell.angle_alpha   90.00
_cell.angle_beta   90.00
_cell.angle_gamma   90.00
#
_symmetry.space_group_name_H-M   'P 1'
#
loop_
_entity.id
_entity.type
_entity.pdbx_description
1 polymer ?
#
loop_
_entity_poly.entity_id
_entity_poly.type
_entity_poly.pdbx_seq_one_letter_code
_entity_poly.pdbx_strand_id
1 'polypeptide(L)'
;LTLRQISTDIEDLSFTIEVPADTDVGALRELAASWVPGYKADPSVGAWTFQLPPNMDRTVRDMAVRSSLETIWNRVDQFGVAEPVIQRQGLESDRILVQLPGVDDPARVKDLISSTAFLEFQEVVGGPMPDRQTLISSLGGTVPSDSEILPGERQGLDGQVLGLEYYLLKKSAIISGQELRSARRSQDEYGQPVVNFATQPHAADKFGQYTGSHIGTRMAIVLDDKVISAPVIESRIPGDGRITGNFSIEDAEDLALKLRAGALPATITYLEERTVGPSLGHDSVVRGVRAAVAGLLTVMLFMLIYYRLSGLNANVALILNIIILLGAMAYFGATLTLPGIAGVILTIGMAVDANVLIFERIREELRVGKTVRAAIDTGFARAFGTILDANLTTLIAALFLFNFGTGPVKGFAVTLSIGILASVFTAVFVSRTVYM
;
A
#
# COMPACT_ATOMS: atom_id res chain seq x y z
N LEU A 1 11.75 -8.79 42.39
CA LEU A 1 11.12 -7.46 42.33
C LEU A 1 9.60 -7.67 42.29
N THR A 2 8.87 -7.29 43.35
CA THR A 2 7.40 -7.29 43.36
C THR A 2 6.93 -5.91 42.88
N LEU A 3 6.47 -5.81 41.60
CA LEU A 3 5.82 -4.61 41.07
C LEU A 3 4.43 -4.49 41.68
N ARG A 4 4.04 -3.32 42.19
CA ARG A 4 2.72 -3.09 42.77
C ARG A 4 1.71 -2.60 41.75
N GLN A 5 2.11 -1.68 40.90
CA GLN A 5 1.22 -1.09 39.87
C GLN A 5 2.05 -0.54 38.72
N ILE A 6 1.50 -0.60 37.51
CA ILE A 6 2.06 0.05 36.31
C ILE A 6 0.97 0.99 35.78
N SER A 7 1.27 2.27 35.67
CA SER A 7 0.44 3.23 34.94
C SER A 7 1.18 3.68 33.70
N THR A 8 0.46 3.75 32.57
CA THR A 8 1.03 4.16 31.27
C THR A 8 0.36 5.47 30.83
N ASP A 9 1.17 6.42 30.42
CA ASP A 9 0.71 7.63 29.74
C ASP A 9 1.14 7.53 28.26
N ILE A 10 0.14 7.39 27.39
CA ILE A 10 0.34 7.16 25.96
C ILE A 10 0.69 8.48 25.26
N GLU A 11 0.23 9.64 25.76
CA GLU A 11 0.51 10.92 25.13
C GLU A 11 1.97 11.33 25.33
N ASP A 12 2.50 11.13 26.55
CA ASP A 12 3.89 11.45 26.90
C ASP A 12 4.87 10.29 26.68
N LEU A 13 4.41 9.14 26.15
CA LEU A 13 5.20 7.92 25.99
C LEU A 13 5.98 7.58 27.27
N SER A 14 5.29 7.65 28.40
CA SER A 14 5.84 7.40 29.72
C SER A 14 5.06 6.28 30.43
N PHE A 15 5.74 5.57 31.31
CA PHE A 15 5.11 4.65 32.21
C PHE A 15 5.71 4.79 33.61
N THR A 16 4.88 4.63 34.60
CA THR A 16 5.27 4.72 36.01
C THR A 16 5.09 3.38 36.68
N ILE A 17 6.12 2.92 37.36
CA ILE A 17 6.15 1.68 38.13
C ILE A 17 6.18 2.03 39.61
N GLU A 18 5.22 1.53 40.38
CA GLU A 18 5.27 1.62 41.85
C GLU A 18 6.14 0.47 42.38
N VAL A 19 7.16 0.83 43.15
CA VAL A 19 8.12 -0.09 43.76
C VAL A 19 8.17 0.11 45.26
N PRO A 20 8.41 -0.94 46.07
CA PRO A 20 8.65 -0.80 47.50
C PRO A 20 9.80 0.15 47.80
N ALA A 21 9.72 0.88 48.90
CA ALA A 21 10.69 1.89 49.29
C ALA A 21 12.12 1.34 49.57
N ASP A 22 12.22 0.04 49.77
CA ASP A 22 13.46 -0.73 50.02
C ASP A 22 14.07 -1.34 48.76
N THR A 23 13.56 -1.00 47.57
CA THR A 23 14.05 -1.57 46.31
C THR A 23 15.43 -1.04 45.99
N ASP A 24 16.36 -1.92 45.60
CA ASP A 24 17.67 -1.55 45.13
C ASP A 24 17.60 -0.78 43.80
N VAL A 25 17.93 0.52 43.88
CA VAL A 25 17.93 1.47 42.78
C VAL A 25 18.89 1.06 41.68
N GLY A 26 20.02 0.46 42.05
CA GLY A 26 21.04 0.00 41.09
C GLY A 26 20.55 -1.16 40.24
N ALA A 27 20.00 -2.19 40.89
CA ALA A 27 19.46 -3.36 40.20
C ALA A 27 18.27 -3.00 39.29
N LEU A 28 17.41 -2.06 39.72
CA LEU A 28 16.26 -1.61 38.92
C LEU A 28 16.73 -0.82 37.67
N ARG A 29 17.78 -0.03 37.80
CA ARG A 29 18.37 0.72 36.68
C ARG A 29 19.03 -0.20 35.63
N GLU A 30 19.75 -1.21 36.10
CA GLU A 30 20.33 -2.22 35.20
C GLU A 30 19.27 -3.03 34.48
N LEU A 31 18.22 -3.43 35.19
CA LEU A 31 17.08 -4.14 34.61
C LEU A 31 16.36 -3.25 33.57
N ALA A 32 16.10 -2.00 33.91
CA ALA A 32 15.49 -1.04 32.99
C ALA A 32 16.34 -0.82 31.74
N ALA A 33 17.64 -0.67 31.87
CA ALA A 33 18.55 -0.51 30.75
C ALA A 33 18.55 -1.72 29.80
N SER A 34 18.33 -2.92 30.33
CA SER A 34 18.27 -4.15 29.53
C SER A 34 16.91 -4.39 28.84
N TRP A 35 15.80 -4.04 29.52
CA TRP A 35 14.44 -4.35 29.05
C TRP A 35 13.77 -3.20 28.30
N VAL A 36 14.09 -1.95 28.63
CA VAL A 36 13.56 -0.74 28.00
C VAL A 36 14.70 0.22 27.60
N PRO A 37 15.57 -0.19 26.67
CA PRO A 37 16.68 0.61 26.25
C PRO A 37 16.22 1.95 25.65
N GLY A 38 16.81 3.05 26.10
CA GLY A 38 16.49 4.38 25.62
C GLY A 38 15.54 5.18 26.49
N TYR A 39 14.83 4.58 27.43
CA TYR A 39 14.03 5.32 28.42
C TYR A 39 14.90 5.93 29.50
N LYS A 40 14.58 7.17 29.89
CA LYS A 40 15.17 7.81 31.07
C LYS A 40 14.32 7.46 32.29
N ALA A 41 14.96 6.92 33.31
CA ALA A 41 14.32 6.63 34.57
C ALA A 41 14.44 7.84 35.51
N ASP A 42 13.31 8.37 35.97
CA ASP A 42 13.24 9.42 36.98
C ASP A 42 12.70 8.81 38.30
N PRO A 43 13.59 8.61 39.30
CA PRO A 43 13.21 7.99 40.56
C PRO A 43 12.51 9.00 41.46
N SER A 44 11.30 8.67 41.89
CA SER A 44 10.58 9.34 42.98
C SER A 44 10.35 8.39 44.14
N VAL A 45 9.98 8.91 45.30
CA VAL A 45 9.80 8.09 46.51
C VAL A 45 8.61 7.11 46.29
N GLY A 46 8.93 5.83 46.19
CA GLY A 46 7.94 4.78 46.00
C GLY A 46 7.44 4.57 44.57
N ALA A 47 7.90 5.38 43.60
CA ALA A 47 7.54 5.23 42.21
C ALA A 47 8.69 5.62 41.26
N TRP A 48 8.76 4.96 40.13
CA TRP A 48 9.75 5.27 39.10
C TRP A 48 9.02 5.57 37.79
N THR A 49 9.25 6.76 37.25
CA THR A 49 8.71 7.16 35.96
C THR A 49 9.78 6.98 34.88
N PHE A 50 9.44 6.22 33.85
CA PHE A 50 10.26 6.00 32.68
C PHE A 50 9.68 6.83 31.54
N GLN A 51 10.46 7.76 31.02
CA GLN A 51 10.06 8.64 29.94
C GLN A 51 11.00 8.54 28.76
N LEU A 52 10.45 8.51 27.57
CA LEU A 52 11.24 8.51 26.35
C LEU A 52 11.78 9.94 26.10
N PRO A 53 13.08 10.14 25.87
CA PRO A 53 13.63 11.46 25.53
C PRO A 53 13.00 12.00 24.24
N PRO A 54 12.77 13.31 24.09
CA PRO A 54 12.09 13.87 22.90
C PRO A 54 12.73 13.54 21.56
N ASN A 55 14.05 13.36 21.53
CA ASN A 55 14.75 12.91 20.32
C ASN A 55 14.46 11.44 19.98
N MET A 56 14.31 10.59 20.99
CA MET A 56 13.94 9.17 20.80
C MET A 56 12.45 9.04 20.45
N ASP A 57 11.57 9.83 21.07
CA ASP A 57 10.14 9.88 20.70
C ASP A 57 9.97 10.15 19.21
N ARG A 58 10.64 11.20 18.69
CA ARG A 58 10.60 11.52 17.26
C ARG A 58 11.11 10.35 16.40
N THR A 59 12.18 9.67 16.83
CA THR A 59 12.72 8.52 16.11
C THR A 59 11.76 7.34 16.11
N VAL A 60 11.14 7.03 17.25
CA VAL A 60 10.16 5.95 17.37
C VAL A 60 8.92 6.22 16.50
N ARG A 61 8.38 7.44 16.54
CA ARG A 61 7.26 7.85 15.68
C ARG A 61 7.62 7.75 14.19
N ASP A 62 8.80 8.22 13.80
CA ASP A 62 9.25 8.15 12.42
C ASP A 62 9.42 6.69 11.95
N MET A 63 9.98 5.83 12.79
CA MET A 63 10.07 4.39 12.51
C MET A 63 8.69 3.75 12.41
N ALA A 64 7.77 4.07 13.31
CA ALA A 64 6.40 3.56 13.28
C ALA A 64 5.68 3.94 11.97
N VAL A 65 5.80 5.21 11.54
CA VAL A 65 5.20 5.68 10.28
C VAL A 65 5.82 4.96 9.08
N ARG A 66 7.14 4.81 9.04
CA ARG A 66 7.82 4.10 7.93
C ARG A 66 7.41 2.64 7.86
N SER A 67 7.41 1.96 8.99
CA SER A 67 6.98 0.55 9.04
C SER A 67 5.49 0.39 8.70
N SER A 68 4.64 1.34 9.14
CA SER A 68 3.22 1.37 8.74
C SER A 68 3.04 1.55 7.24
N LEU A 69 3.83 2.44 6.62
CA LEU A 69 3.82 2.63 5.16
C LEU A 69 4.16 1.33 4.43
N GLU A 70 5.20 0.63 4.87
CA GLU A 70 5.63 -0.63 4.27
C GLU A 70 4.55 -1.72 4.44
N THR A 71 3.98 -1.84 5.64
CA THR A 71 2.90 -2.80 5.91
C THR A 71 1.65 -2.51 5.08
N ILE A 72 1.21 -1.23 5.00
CA ILE A 72 0.07 -0.83 4.18
C ILE A 72 0.35 -1.13 2.70
N TRP A 73 1.55 -0.81 2.22
CA TRP A 73 1.95 -1.07 0.85
C TRP A 73 1.88 -2.56 0.53
N ASN A 74 2.44 -3.41 1.39
CA ASN A 74 2.41 -4.88 1.24
C ASN A 74 0.98 -5.44 1.23
N ARG A 75 0.08 -4.89 2.05
CA ARG A 75 -1.34 -5.30 2.09
C ARG A 75 -2.07 -4.93 0.81
N VAL A 76 -1.88 -3.70 0.35
CA VAL A 76 -2.52 -3.18 -0.86
C VAL A 76 -2.01 -3.87 -2.12
N ASP A 77 -0.70 -4.14 -2.18
CA ASP A 77 -0.08 -4.88 -3.28
C ASP A 77 -0.62 -6.32 -3.36
N GLN A 78 -0.69 -7.02 -2.23
CA GLN A 78 -1.25 -8.38 -2.17
C GLN A 78 -2.75 -8.44 -2.45
N PHE A 79 -3.48 -7.35 -2.18
CA PHE A 79 -4.89 -7.22 -2.56
C PHE A 79 -5.05 -7.02 -4.08
N GLY A 80 -3.99 -6.63 -4.77
CA GLY A 80 -3.97 -6.50 -6.24
C GLY A 80 -4.48 -5.18 -6.77
N VAL A 81 -4.45 -4.11 -5.98
CA VAL A 81 -4.79 -2.76 -6.45
C VAL A 81 -3.71 -2.26 -7.40
N ALA A 82 -4.11 -1.89 -8.62
CA ALA A 82 -3.20 -1.36 -9.61
C ALA A 82 -2.78 0.09 -9.28
N GLU A 83 -1.48 0.36 -9.28
CA GLU A 83 -0.88 1.68 -9.07
C GLU A 83 -1.40 2.45 -7.83
N PRO A 84 -1.35 1.87 -6.62
CA PRO A 84 -1.75 2.57 -5.41
C PRO A 84 -0.77 3.71 -5.13
N VAL A 85 -1.28 4.81 -4.56
CA VAL A 85 -0.43 5.88 -4.02
C VAL A 85 -0.45 5.80 -2.51
N ILE A 86 0.68 5.43 -1.92
CA ILE A 86 0.83 5.31 -0.47
C ILE A 86 2.06 6.12 -0.08
N GLN A 87 1.85 7.21 0.63
CA GLN A 87 2.94 8.12 0.96
C GLN A 87 2.67 8.88 2.26
N ARG A 88 3.74 9.31 2.93
CA ARG A 88 3.65 10.21 4.07
C ARG A 88 3.21 11.60 3.61
N GLN A 89 2.26 12.20 4.29
CA GLN A 89 1.76 13.54 4.01
C GLN A 89 2.56 14.57 4.81
N GLY A 90 3.61 15.13 4.19
CA GLY A 90 4.54 16.06 4.84
C GLY A 90 5.77 15.38 5.45
N LEU A 91 6.83 16.15 5.66
CA LEU A 91 8.15 15.61 6.04
C LEU A 91 8.22 15.07 7.48
N GLU A 92 7.42 15.63 8.39
CA GLU A 92 7.41 15.31 9.84
C GLU A 92 6.00 14.95 10.34
N SER A 93 5.07 14.62 9.46
CA SER A 93 3.69 14.31 9.81
C SER A 93 3.51 12.82 10.08
N ASP A 94 2.69 12.46 11.06
CA ASP A 94 2.24 11.10 11.32
C ASP A 94 1.09 10.68 10.38
N ARG A 95 0.80 11.49 9.35
CA ARG A 95 -0.28 11.25 8.41
C ARG A 95 0.22 10.47 7.20
N ILE A 96 -0.57 9.48 6.80
CA ILE A 96 -0.36 8.67 5.61
C ILE A 96 -1.50 8.95 4.65
N LEU A 97 -1.16 9.31 3.41
CA LEU A 97 -2.10 9.41 2.30
C LEU A 97 -2.13 8.07 1.58
N VAL A 98 -3.32 7.50 1.44
CA VAL A 98 -3.55 6.26 0.69
C VAL A 98 -4.59 6.54 -0.39
N GLN A 99 -4.23 6.32 -1.65
CA GLN A 99 -5.15 6.44 -2.79
C GLN A 99 -5.18 5.10 -3.53
N LEU A 100 -6.35 4.55 -3.68
CA LEU A 100 -6.56 3.21 -4.22
C LEU A 100 -7.50 3.29 -5.42
N PRO A 101 -6.97 3.39 -6.64
CA PRO A 101 -7.80 3.42 -7.84
C PRO A 101 -8.39 2.04 -8.13
N GLY A 102 -9.62 2.00 -8.67
CA GLY A 102 -10.25 0.78 -9.15
C GLY A 102 -10.68 -0.22 -8.07
N VAL A 103 -10.89 0.24 -6.83
CA VAL A 103 -11.40 -0.60 -5.75
C VAL A 103 -12.91 -0.70 -5.81
N ASP A 104 -13.43 -1.92 -5.94
CA ASP A 104 -14.87 -2.18 -5.99
C ASP A 104 -15.51 -2.20 -4.59
N ASP A 105 -14.79 -2.67 -3.57
CA ASP A 105 -15.22 -2.71 -2.17
C ASP A 105 -14.27 -1.88 -1.28
N PRO A 106 -14.56 -0.59 -1.08
CA PRO A 106 -13.77 0.28 -0.20
C PRO A 106 -13.81 -0.14 1.27
N ALA A 107 -14.92 -0.76 1.74
CA ALA A 107 -15.07 -1.15 3.13
C ALA A 107 -14.13 -2.29 3.50
N ARG A 108 -14.01 -3.30 2.64
CA ARG A 108 -13.11 -4.42 2.82
C ARG A 108 -11.64 -3.97 2.82
N VAL A 109 -11.25 -3.11 1.88
CA VAL A 109 -9.86 -2.61 1.84
C VAL A 109 -9.53 -1.74 3.04
N LYS A 110 -10.51 -0.96 3.51
CA LYS A 110 -10.37 -0.14 4.71
C LYS A 110 -10.11 -1.02 5.95
N ASP A 111 -10.90 -2.08 6.15
CA ASP A 111 -10.68 -3.05 7.23
C ASP A 111 -9.31 -3.71 7.13
N LEU A 112 -8.91 -4.09 5.91
CA LEU A 112 -7.60 -4.67 5.65
C LEU A 112 -6.44 -3.73 6.05
N ILE A 113 -6.56 -2.44 5.76
CA ILE A 113 -5.52 -1.45 6.04
C ILE A 113 -5.48 -1.11 7.53
N SER A 114 -6.64 -0.96 8.19
CA SER A 114 -6.72 -0.48 9.57
C SER A 114 -6.47 -1.54 10.64
N SER A 115 -6.73 -2.81 10.33
CA SER A 115 -6.48 -3.91 11.24
C SER A 115 -5.01 -3.94 11.65
N THR A 116 -4.73 -3.98 12.95
CA THR A 116 -3.35 -4.10 13.43
C THR A 116 -2.75 -5.43 13.04
N ALA A 117 -3.59 -6.46 12.80
CA ALA A 117 -3.22 -7.84 12.53
C ALA A 117 -2.22 -8.41 13.54
N PHE A 118 -2.40 -8.00 14.80
CA PHE A 118 -1.59 -8.45 15.90
C PHE A 118 -2.07 -9.83 16.32
N LEU A 119 -1.43 -10.86 15.77
CA LEU A 119 -1.74 -12.24 16.06
C LEU A 119 -0.89 -12.74 17.22
N GLU A 120 -1.55 -13.40 18.19
CA GLU A 120 -0.91 -14.08 19.30
C GLU A 120 -1.51 -15.46 19.52
N PHE A 121 -0.66 -16.41 19.88
CA PHE A 121 -1.08 -17.70 20.38
C PHE A 121 -0.91 -17.67 21.90
N GLN A 122 -2.02 -17.74 22.63
CA GLN A 122 -2.04 -17.59 24.09
C GLN A 122 -2.59 -18.85 24.76
N GLU A 123 -2.13 -19.14 25.97
CA GLU A 123 -2.63 -20.24 26.79
C GLU A 123 -4.01 -19.91 27.35
N VAL A 124 -4.96 -20.84 27.18
CA VAL A 124 -6.29 -20.72 27.77
C VAL A 124 -6.26 -21.26 29.20
N VAL A 125 -6.47 -20.38 30.19
CA VAL A 125 -6.52 -20.72 31.60
C VAL A 125 -7.93 -21.07 32.02
N GLY A 126 -8.96 -20.47 31.39
CA GLY A 126 -10.37 -20.71 31.74
C GLY A 126 -11.34 -20.28 30.64
N GLY A 127 -12.56 -20.76 30.69
CA GLY A 127 -13.60 -20.52 29.69
C GLY A 127 -13.67 -21.62 28.60
N PRO A 128 -14.53 -21.46 27.59
CA PRO A 128 -15.38 -20.29 27.33
C PRO A 128 -16.57 -20.16 28.29
N MET A 129 -16.93 -18.90 28.58
CA MET A 129 -18.12 -18.56 29.35
C MET A 129 -19.01 -17.58 28.61
N PRO A 130 -20.36 -17.63 28.79
CA PRO A 130 -21.29 -16.80 28.01
C PRO A 130 -21.20 -15.31 28.31
N ASP A 131 -20.67 -14.94 29.46
CA ASP A 131 -20.44 -13.54 29.83
C ASP A 131 -19.21 -13.38 30.72
N ARG A 132 -18.66 -12.18 30.71
CA ARG A 132 -17.45 -11.82 31.46
C ARG A 132 -17.62 -11.93 32.96
N GLN A 133 -18.82 -11.62 33.48
CA GLN A 133 -19.12 -11.62 34.91
C GLN A 133 -19.11 -13.04 35.46
N THR A 134 -19.71 -13.97 34.72
CA THR A 134 -19.72 -15.40 35.07
C THR A 134 -18.31 -15.96 35.13
N LEU A 135 -17.47 -15.58 34.20
CA LEU A 135 -16.05 -15.97 34.18
C LEU A 135 -15.30 -15.42 35.40
N ILE A 136 -15.46 -14.13 35.72
CA ILE A 136 -14.85 -13.51 36.93
C ILE A 136 -15.37 -14.20 38.23
N SER A 137 -16.65 -14.50 38.30
CA SER A 137 -17.23 -15.17 39.46
C SER A 137 -16.67 -16.57 39.64
N SER A 138 -16.42 -17.31 38.56
CA SER A 138 -15.82 -18.67 38.63
C SER A 138 -14.37 -18.65 39.15
N LEU A 139 -13.70 -17.48 39.06
CA LEU A 139 -12.32 -17.26 39.52
C LEU A 139 -12.24 -16.72 40.96
N GLY A 140 -13.37 -16.68 41.68
CA GLY A 140 -13.40 -16.10 43.02
C GLY A 140 -13.39 -14.58 43.08
N GLY A 141 -13.78 -13.91 41.99
CA GLY A 141 -13.96 -12.45 41.89
C GLY A 141 -12.73 -11.63 41.49
N THR A 142 -11.57 -12.24 41.32
CA THR A 142 -10.34 -11.55 40.93
C THR A 142 -9.69 -12.20 39.71
N VAL A 143 -9.31 -11.38 38.74
CA VAL A 143 -8.53 -11.83 37.59
C VAL A 143 -7.05 -11.80 37.94
N PRO A 144 -6.28 -12.89 37.75
CA PRO A 144 -4.84 -12.89 37.96
C PRO A 144 -4.14 -11.79 37.14
N SER A 145 -3.10 -11.18 37.71
CA SER A 145 -2.38 -10.07 37.06
C SER A 145 -1.66 -10.47 35.79
N ASP A 146 -1.31 -11.75 35.63
CA ASP A 146 -0.66 -12.37 34.49
C ASP A 146 -1.65 -12.84 33.42
N SER A 147 -2.94 -12.62 33.63
CA SER A 147 -4.02 -13.10 32.78
C SER A 147 -4.93 -11.95 32.37
N GLU A 148 -5.66 -12.15 31.28
CA GLU A 148 -6.63 -11.20 30.73
C GLU A 148 -7.88 -11.92 30.22
N ILE A 149 -9.00 -11.18 30.12
CA ILE A 149 -10.25 -11.74 29.63
C ILE A 149 -10.55 -11.14 28.27
N LEU A 150 -10.50 -11.96 27.23
CA LEU A 150 -10.79 -11.56 25.86
C LEU A 150 -12.09 -12.19 25.35
N PRO A 151 -12.84 -11.44 24.49
CA PRO A 151 -14.05 -11.95 23.84
C PRO A 151 -13.69 -12.81 22.62
N GLY A 152 -14.51 -13.83 22.38
CA GLY A 152 -14.55 -14.60 21.15
C GLY A 152 -15.99 -14.73 20.66
N GLU A 153 -16.16 -15.11 19.40
CA GLU A 153 -17.49 -15.35 18.84
C GLU A 153 -17.94 -16.77 19.15
N ARG A 154 -19.11 -16.89 19.80
CA ARG A 154 -19.77 -18.18 19.99
C ARG A 154 -20.50 -18.55 18.70
N GLN A 155 -20.10 -19.63 18.09
CA GLN A 155 -20.69 -20.11 16.84
C GLN A 155 -21.61 -21.30 17.11
N GLY A 156 -22.73 -21.36 16.37
CA GLY A 156 -23.62 -22.52 16.31
C GLY A 156 -23.07 -23.62 15.40
N LEU A 157 -23.70 -24.78 15.46
CA LEU A 157 -23.36 -25.93 14.60
C LEU A 157 -23.54 -25.63 13.08
N ASP A 158 -24.37 -24.66 12.78
CA ASP A 158 -24.67 -24.15 11.42
C ASP A 158 -23.80 -22.97 11.00
N GLY A 159 -22.83 -22.61 11.83
CA GLY A 159 -21.90 -21.51 11.57
C GLY A 159 -22.44 -20.11 11.86
N GLN A 160 -23.67 -19.97 12.36
CA GLN A 160 -24.22 -18.68 12.75
C GLN A 160 -23.58 -18.18 14.04
N VAL A 161 -23.28 -16.89 14.11
CA VAL A 161 -22.81 -16.24 15.34
C VAL A 161 -23.98 -16.13 16.31
N LEU A 162 -23.91 -16.90 17.41
CA LEU A 162 -24.93 -16.93 18.45
C LEU A 162 -24.73 -15.88 19.54
N GLY A 163 -23.57 -15.20 19.56
CA GLY A 163 -23.24 -14.20 20.55
C GLY A 163 -21.73 -14.19 20.86
N LEU A 164 -21.36 -13.55 21.94
CA LEU A 164 -19.98 -13.53 22.44
C LEU A 164 -19.79 -14.60 23.52
N GLU A 165 -18.58 -15.10 23.60
CA GLU A 165 -18.08 -15.90 24.71
C GLU A 165 -16.75 -15.33 25.17
N TYR A 166 -16.40 -15.58 26.44
CA TYR A 166 -15.24 -14.97 27.05
C TYR A 166 -14.26 -16.03 27.54
N TYR A 167 -12.99 -15.77 27.27
CA TYR A 167 -11.87 -16.63 27.65
C TYR A 167 -10.95 -15.91 28.61
N LEU A 168 -10.42 -16.64 29.60
CA LEU A 168 -9.30 -16.20 30.42
C LEU A 168 -8.01 -16.72 29.77
N LEU A 169 -7.17 -15.82 29.37
CA LEU A 169 -5.93 -16.12 28.66
C LEU A 169 -4.73 -15.61 29.46
N LYS A 170 -3.57 -16.24 29.33
CA LYS A 170 -2.32 -15.66 29.79
C LYS A 170 -1.88 -14.53 28.87
N LYS A 171 -1.48 -13.39 29.46
CA LYS A 171 -0.96 -12.23 28.71
C LYS A 171 0.33 -12.53 27.93
N SER A 172 1.09 -13.53 28.38
CA SER A 172 2.33 -13.92 27.68
C SER A 172 2.00 -14.78 26.47
N ALA A 173 2.26 -14.27 25.28
CA ALA A 173 2.13 -15.05 24.05
C ALA A 173 3.13 -16.21 23.97
N ILE A 174 2.67 -17.37 23.52
CA ILE A 174 3.49 -18.53 23.20
C ILE A 174 4.35 -18.21 21.99
N ILE A 175 3.71 -17.77 20.91
CA ILE A 175 4.30 -17.19 19.72
C ILE A 175 3.43 -16.04 19.21
N SER A 176 4.03 -15.13 18.46
CA SER A 176 3.35 -13.98 17.85
C SER A 176 3.30 -14.09 16.33
N GLY A 177 2.49 -13.26 15.68
CA GLY A 177 2.40 -13.19 14.22
C GLY A 177 3.72 -12.80 13.55
N GLN A 178 4.60 -12.07 14.24
CA GLN A 178 5.93 -11.71 13.73
C GLN A 178 6.87 -12.93 13.59
N GLU A 179 6.59 -13.99 14.35
CA GLU A 179 7.34 -15.25 14.29
C GLU A 179 6.80 -16.20 13.22
N LEU A 180 5.76 -15.81 12.47
CA LEU A 180 5.30 -16.54 11.29
C LEU A 180 6.19 -16.26 10.09
N ARG A 181 6.49 -17.29 9.33
CA ARG A 181 7.22 -17.23 8.05
C ARG A 181 6.27 -17.09 6.86
N SER A 182 5.12 -17.74 6.94
CA SER A 182 4.11 -17.72 5.89
C SER A 182 2.73 -18.02 6.43
N ALA A 183 1.71 -17.49 5.75
CA ALA A 183 0.30 -17.82 5.98
C ALA A 183 -0.41 -17.93 4.63
N ARG A 184 -1.27 -18.94 4.43
CA ARG A 184 -1.96 -19.18 3.17
C ARG A 184 -3.35 -19.74 3.42
N ARG A 185 -4.33 -19.26 2.68
CA ARG A 185 -5.65 -19.89 2.64
C ARG A 185 -5.54 -21.34 2.11
N SER A 186 -6.25 -22.23 2.75
CA SER A 186 -6.36 -23.64 2.36
C SER A 186 -7.78 -24.14 2.63
N GLN A 187 -8.02 -25.42 2.42
CA GLN A 187 -9.23 -26.10 2.83
C GLN A 187 -8.86 -27.32 3.67
N ASP A 188 -9.71 -27.65 4.65
CA ASP A 188 -9.58 -28.86 5.44
C ASP A 188 -10.12 -30.08 4.67
N GLU A 189 -10.13 -31.24 5.33
CA GLU A 189 -10.63 -32.49 4.75
C GLU A 189 -12.15 -32.46 4.46
N TYR A 190 -12.87 -31.52 5.06
CA TYR A 190 -14.32 -31.33 4.88
C TYR A 190 -14.63 -30.20 3.89
N GLY A 191 -13.60 -29.61 3.27
CA GLY A 191 -13.74 -28.50 2.33
C GLY A 191 -13.96 -27.14 2.98
N GLN A 192 -13.83 -27.02 4.32
CA GLN A 192 -13.97 -25.75 5.03
C GLN A 192 -12.74 -24.87 4.83
N PRO A 193 -12.92 -23.55 4.65
CA PRO A 193 -11.80 -22.63 4.54
C PRO A 193 -11.00 -22.56 5.85
N VAL A 194 -9.68 -22.67 5.73
CA VAL A 194 -8.73 -22.59 6.86
C VAL A 194 -7.51 -21.78 6.45
N VAL A 195 -6.73 -21.33 7.42
CA VAL A 195 -5.44 -20.66 7.17
C VAL A 195 -4.31 -21.56 7.66
N ASN A 196 -3.52 -22.07 6.73
CA ASN A 196 -2.29 -22.78 7.06
C ASN A 196 -1.18 -21.77 7.29
N PHE A 197 -0.41 -21.93 8.36
CA PHE A 197 0.74 -21.10 8.68
C PHE A 197 1.99 -21.95 8.89
N ALA A 198 3.14 -21.32 8.67
CA ALA A 198 4.44 -21.87 9.02
C ALA A 198 5.19 -20.86 9.87
N THR A 199 5.83 -21.32 10.95
CA THR A 199 6.63 -20.48 11.83
C THR A 199 8.08 -20.35 11.34
N GLN A 200 8.78 -19.35 11.86
CA GLN A 200 10.24 -19.24 11.68
C GLN A 200 10.94 -20.34 12.49
N PRO A 201 12.16 -20.77 12.11
CA PRO A 201 12.83 -21.90 12.76
C PRO A 201 13.00 -21.77 14.28
N HIS A 202 13.33 -20.57 14.78
CA HIS A 202 13.49 -20.33 16.22
C HIS A 202 12.16 -20.41 16.99
N ALA A 203 11.06 -20.02 16.37
CA ALA A 203 9.73 -20.12 16.95
C ALA A 203 9.17 -21.55 16.85
N ALA A 204 9.53 -22.31 15.83
CA ALA A 204 9.14 -23.69 15.64
C ALA A 204 9.53 -24.57 16.83
N ASP A 205 10.76 -24.40 17.35
CA ASP A 205 11.24 -25.15 18.51
C ASP A 205 10.44 -24.78 19.77
N LYS A 206 10.25 -23.49 20.04
CA LYS A 206 9.47 -22.99 21.17
C LYS A 206 8.01 -23.49 21.10
N PHE A 207 7.39 -23.37 19.93
CA PHE A 207 6.00 -23.78 19.70
C PHE A 207 5.84 -25.29 19.82
N GLY A 208 6.80 -26.06 19.25
CA GLY A 208 6.81 -27.50 19.35
C GLY A 208 7.02 -28.02 20.77
N GLN A 209 7.86 -27.37 21.58
CA GLN A 209 8.04 -27.71 23.00
C GLN A 209 6.76 -27.43 23.80
N TYR A 210 6.18 -26.25 23.61
CA TYR A 210 4.95 -25.88 24.30
C TYR A 210 3.80 -26.83 23.95
N THR A 211 3.49 -27.02 22.66
CA THR A 211 2.39 -27.89 22.22
C THR A 211 2.60 -29.33 22.62
N GLY A 212 3.85 -29.83 22.63
CA GLY A 212 4.20 -31.18 23.08
C GLY A 212 3.96 -31.40 24.59
N SER A 213 4.13 -30.37 25.42
CA SER A 213 3.91 -30.48 26.89
C SER A 213 2.49 -30.15 27.33
N HIS A 214 1.63 -29.60 26.45
CA HIS A 214 0.28 -29.15 26.74
C HIS A 214 -0.78 -29.87 25.86
N ILE A 215 -0.53 -31.11 25.48
CA ILE A 215 -1.50 -31.92 24.74
C ILE A 215 -2.77 -32.10 25.57
N GLY A 216 -3.93 -31.90 24.95
CA GLY A 216 -5.24 -31.96 25.59
C GLY A 216 -5.71 -30.64 26.20
N THR A 217 -4.88 -29.60 26.27
CA THR A 217 -5.27 -28.24 26.67
C THR A 217 -5.69 -27.39 25.45
N ARG A 218 -6.40 -26.30 25.75
CA ARG A 218 -6.79 -25.34 24.69
C ARG A 218 -5.71 -24.27 24.51
N MET A 219 -5.52 -23.86 23.27
CA MET A 219 -4.67 -22.73 22.88
C MET A 219 -5.54 -21.74 22.11
N ALA A 220 -5.59 -20.50 22.59
CA ALA A 220 -6.32 -19.44 21.91
C ALA A 220 -5.47 -18.83 20.81
N ILE A 221 -6.10 -18.56 19.67
CA ILE A 221 -5.57 -17.78 18.58
C ILE A 221 -6.27 -16.42 18.68
N VAL A 222 -5.51 -15.42 19.08
CA VAL A 222 -5.99 -14.06 19.34
C VAL A 222 -5.53 -13.15 18.19
N LEU A 223 -6.46 -12.37 17.66
CA LEU A 223 -6.18 -11.35 16.63
C LEU A 223 -6.83 -10.04 17.07
N ASP A 224 -6.04 -9.01 17.25
CA ASP A 224 -6.53 -7.67 17.63
C ASP A 224 -7.46 -7.72 18.88
N ASP A 225 -7.00 -8.35 19.95
CA ASP A 225 -7.72 -8.52 21.24
C ASP A 225 -9.04 -9.32 21.14
N LYS A 226 -9.21 -10.11 20.10
CA LYS A 226 -10.35 -11.03 19.92
C LYS A 226 -9.87 -12.47 19.75
N VAL A 227 -10.50 -13.39 20.41
CA VAL A 227 -10.27 -14.83 20.19
C VAL A 227 -10.98 -15.25 18.91
N ILE A 228 -10.19 -15.59 17.89
CA ILE A 228 -10.69 -16.11 16.61
C ILE A 228 -11.06 -17.58 16.73
N SER A 229 -10.24 -18.34 17.47
CA SER A 229 -10.42 -19.78 17.67
C SER A 229 -9.66 -20.21 18.91
N ALA A 230 -10.14 -21.23 19.60
CA ALA A 230 -9.48 -21.83 20.76
C ALA A 230 -9.48 -23.37 20.66
N PRO A 231 -8.75 -23.94 19.67
CA PRO A 231 -8.68 -25.38 19.48
C PRO A 231 -7.98 -26.09 20.64
N VAL A 232 -8.29 -27.39 20.79
CA VAL A 232 -7.54 -28.28 21.67
C VAL A 232 -6.24 -28.71 20.94
N ILE A 233 -5.14 -28.73 21.66
CA ILE A 233 -3.87 -29.23 21.15
C ILE A 233 -3.95 -30.77 21.11
N GLU A 234 -4.04 -31.34 19.92
CA GLU A 234 -4.15 -32.79 19.73
C GLU A 234 -2.79 -33.49 19.71
N SER A 235 -1.78 -32.79 19.25
CA SER A 235 -0.42 -33.34 19.11
C SER A 235 0.62 -32.23 19.13
N ARG A 236 1.90 -32.61 19.26
CA ARG A 236 3.02 -31.69 19.11
C ARG A 236 3.02 -31.08 17.69
N ILE A 237 3.07 -29.75 17.60
CA ILE A 237 3.09 -28.99 16.33
C ILE A 237 4.53 -28.48 16.10
N PRO A 238 5.30 -29.08 15.19
CA PRO A 238 6.71 -28.78 15.00
C PRO A 238 6.94 -27.53 14.10
N GLY A 239 6.04 -26.57 14.12
CA GLY A 239 6.22 -25.29 13.42
C GLY A 239 5.20 -24.96 12.32
N ASP A 240 4.61 -25.97 11.69
CA ASP A 240 3.54 -25.77 10.72
C ASP A 240 2.19 -26.11 11.36
N GLY A 241 1.23 -25.22 11.24
CA GLY A 241 -0.08 -25.38 11.85
C GLY A 241 -1.21 -24.88 10.97
N ARG A 242 -2.42 -25.06 11.48
CA ARG A 242 -3.65 -24.65 10.81
C ARG A 242 -4.51 -23.85 11.78
N ILE A 243 -4.95 -22.68 11.34
CA ILE A 243 -5.97 -21.89 12.03
C ILE A 243 -7.31 -22.33 11.47
N THR A 244 -8.11 -22.95 12.31
CA THR A 244 -9.47 -23.36 12.02
C THR A 244 -10.45 -22.40 12.67
N GLY A 245 -11.54 -22.11 12.01
CA GLY A 245 -12.63 -21.24 12.47
C GLY A 245 -13.77 -21.32 11.46
N ASN A 246 -14.86 -20.64 11.74
CA ASN A 246 -15.96 -20.56 10.77
C ASN A 246 -15.69 -19.44 9.76
N PHE A 247 -14.65 -19.60 8.97
CA PHE A 247 -14.27 -18.61 7.96
C PHE A 247 -15.09 -18.78 6.69
N SER A 248 -15.55 -17.67 6.13
CA SER A 248 -15.85 -17.65 4.69
C SER A 248 -14.53 -17.76 3.88
N ILE A 249 -14.66 -18.02 2.58
CA ILE A 249 -13.48 -18.05 1.69
C ILE A 249 -12.75 -16.71 1.74
N GLU A 250 -13.51 -15.61 1.80
CA GLU A 250 -12.99 -14.24 1.82
C GLU A 250 -12.31 -13.93 3.17
N ASP A 251 -12.90 -14.32 4.30
CA ASP A 251 -12.31 -14.11 5.63
C ASP A 251 -10.99 -14.83 5.78
N ALA A 252 -10.92 -16.08 5.31
CA ALA A 252 -9.68 -16.87 5.34
C ALA A 252 -8.58 -16.27 4.43
N GLU A 253 -8.96 -15.72 3.29
CA GLU A 253 -8.03 -15.01 2.40
C GLU A 253 -7.52 -13.72 3.04
N ASP A 254 -8.41 -12.89 3.59
CA ASP A 254 -8.09 -11.63 4.25
C ASP A 254 -7.22 -11.85 5.49
N LEU A 255 -7.53 -12.87 6.30
CA LEU A 255 -6.70 -13.26 7.42
C LEU A 255 -5.30 -13.70 6.97
N ALA A 256 -5.22 -14.57 5.97
CA ALA A 256 -3.93 -15.00 5.43
C ALA A 256 -3.11 -13.85 4.87
N LEU A 257 -3.77 -12.87 4.23
CA LEU A 257 -3.15 -11.66 3.69
C LEU A 257 -2.63 -10.76 4.83
N LYS A 258 -3.47 -10.48 5.84
CA LYS A 258 -3.09 -9.69 7.02
C LYS A 258 -1.87 -10.28 7.72
N LEU A 259 -1.84 -11.61 7.90
CA LEU A 259 -0.73 -12.31 8.54
C LEU A 259 0.56 -12.28 7.71
N ARG A 260 0.47 -12.41 6.39
CA ARG A 260 1.65 -12.31 5.49
C ARG A 260 2.24 -10.91 5.42
N ALA A 261 1.37 -9.91 5.36
CA ALA A 261 1.80 -8.50 5.27
C ALA A 261 2.38 -7.96 6.59
N GLY A 262 2.13 -8.68 7.69
CA GLY A 262 2.62 -8.33 9.02
C GLY A 262 1.72 -7.38 9.80
N ALA A 263 2.01 -7.29 11.10
CA ALA A 263 1.31 -6.41 12.02
C ALA A 263 1.70 -4.94 11.80
N LEU A 264 0.74 -4.05 12.03
CA LEU A 264 1.01 -2.61 12.11
C LEU A 264 1.68 -2.29 13.46
N PRO A 265 2.72 -1.47 13.47
CA PRO A 265 3.41 -1.10 14.71
C PRO A 265 2.61 -0.12 15.58
N ALA A 266 1.56 0.50 15.00
CA ALA A 266 0.66 1.41 15.68
C ALA A 266 -0.74 1.33 15.06
N THR A 267 -1.75 1.68 15.84
CA THR A 267 -3.14 1.78 15.36
C THR A 267 -3.30 2.93 14.37
N ILE A 268 -4.12 2.72 13.35
CA ILE A 268 -4.44 3.72 12.33
C ILE A 268 -5.84 4.28 12.61
N THR A 269 -5.93 5.61 12.66
CA THR A 269 -7.21 6.32 12.72
C THR A 269 -7.49 7.06 11.42
N TYR A 270 -8.71 6.94 10.92
CA TYR A 270 -9.12 7.65 9.70
C TYR A 270 -9.42 9.11 10.01
N LEU A 271 -8.66 10.02 9.41
CA LEU A 271 -8.86 11.46 9.55
C LEU A 271 -9.81 12.01 8.48
N GLU A 272 -9.67 11.51 7.25
CA GLU A 272 -10.46 11.91 6.10
C GLU A 272 -10.65 10.72 5.17
N GLU A 273 -11.85 10.58 4.63
CA GLU A 273 -12.18 9.58 3.62
C GLU A 273 -12.91 10.25 2.46
N ARG A 274 -12.44 10.00 1.25
CA ARG A 274 -13.06 10.48 0.03
C ARG A 274 -13.18 9.35 -0.98
N THR A 275 -14.41 8.91 -1.21
CA THR A 275 -14.71 7.92 -2.25
C THR A 275 -15.23 8.63 -3.50
N VAL A 276 -14.60 8.35 -4.64
CA VAL A 276 -15.05 8.81 -5.95
C VAL A 276 -15.72 7.65 -6.64
N GLY A 277 -17.03 7.74 -6.85
CA GLY A 277 -17.80 6.68 -7.49
C GLY A 277 -17.33 6.40 -8.93
N PRO A 278 -17.43 5.15 -9.41
CA PRO A 278 -17.00 4.75 -10.76
C PRO A 278 -17.64 5.57 -11.88
N SER A 279 -18.88 6.02 -11.69
CA SER A 279 -19.61 6.86 -12.65
C SER A 279 -18.95 8.21 -12.92
N LEU A 280 -18.43 8.88 -11.88
CA LEU A 280 -17.74 10.16 -12.03
C LEU A 280 -16.41 10.02 -12.77
N GLY A 281 -15.69 8.94 -12.52
CA GLY A 281 -14.47 8.59 -13.25
C GLY A 281 -14.77 8.31 -14.73
N HIS A 282 -15.78 7.49 -15.01
CA HIS A 282 -16.20 7.13 -16.36
C HIS A 282 -16.64 8.37 -17.17
N ASP A 283 -17.49 9.21 -16.60
CA ASP A 283 -17.94 10.44 -17.26
C ASP A 283 -16.78 11.38 -17.60
N SER A 284 -15.80 11.50 -16.72
CA SER A 284 -14.61 12.33 -16.94
C SER A 284 -13.74 11.77 -18.06
N VAL A 285 -13.53 10.45 -18.10
CA VAL A 285 -12.81 9.76 -19.18
C VAL A 285 -13.54 9.94 -20.51
N VAL A 286 -14.85 9.70 -20.58
CA VAL A 286 -15.64 9.84 -21.80
C VAL A 286 -15.60 11.28 -22.32
N ARG A 287 -15.74 12.27 -21.44
CA ARG A 287 -15.63 13.70 -21.85
C ARG A 287 -14.22 14.03 -22.33
N GLY A 288 -13.19 13.53 -21.64
CA GLY A 288 -11.78 13.71 -22.04
C GLY A 288 -11.48 13.11 -23.40
N VAL A 289 -11.91 11.87 -23.65
CA VAL A 289 -11.75 11.19 -24.95
C VAL A 289 -12.52 11.93 -26.06
N ARG A 290 -13.75 12.35 -25.81
CA ARG A 290 -14.51 13.14 -26.81
C ARG A 290 -13.82 14.46 -27.16
N ALA A 291 -13.28 15.15 -26.15
CA ALA A 291 -12.51 16.38 -26.36
C ALA A 291 -11.22 16.11 -27.15
N ALA A 292 -10.50 15.01 -26.86
CA ALA A 292 -9.31 14.61 -27.59
C ALA A 292 -9.60 14.32 -29.07
N VAL A 293 -10.68 13.56 -29.35
CA VAL A 293 -11.10 13.25 -30.73
C VAL A 293 -11.54 14.50 -31.46
N ALA A 294 -12.32 15.37 -30.82
CA ALA A 294 -12.75 16.64 -31.43
C ALA A 294 -11.53 17.55 -31.73
N GLY A 295 -10.59 17.67 -30.80
CA GLY A 295 -9.34 18.40 -31.00
C GLY A 295 -8.50 17.83 -32.13
N LEU A 296 -8.32 16.50 -32.16
CA LEU A 296 -7.61 15.79 -33.24
C LEU A 296 -8.24 16.10 -34.63
N LEU A 297 -9.56 15.92 -34.76
CA LEU A 297 -10.25 16.17 -36.02
C LEU A 297 -10.13 17.64 -36.46
N THR A 298 -10.23 18.58 -35.52
CA THR A 298 -10.07 20.01 -35.81
C THR A 298 -8.66 20.31 -36.32
N VAL A 299 -7.62 19.78 -35.69
CA VAL A 299 -6.24 19.94 -36.09
C VAL A 299 -5.98 19.30 -37.46
N MET A 300 -6.47 18.09 -37.68
CA MET A 300 -6.34 17.40 -38.97
C MET A 300 -7.00 18.19 -40.10
N LEU A 301 -8.20 18.72 -39.84
CA LEU A 301 -8.92 19.57 -40.83
C LEU A 301 -8.15 20.86 -41.12
N PHE A 302 -7.63 21.54 -40.09
CA PHE A 302 -6.82 22.73 -40.26
C PHE A 302 -5.58 22.44 -41.08
N MET A 303 -4.85 21.36 -40.81
CA MET A 303 -3.67 20.96 -41.56
C MET A 303 -3.99 20.70 -43.05
N LEU A 304 -5.11 20.03 -43.31
CA LEU A 304 -5.54 19.74 -44.67
C LEU A 304 -5.90 21.01 -45.45
N ILE A 305 -6.59 21.96 -44.84
CA ILE A 305 -6.97 23.24 -45.48
C ILE A 305 -5.75 24.12 -45.71
N TYR A 306 -4.90 24.30 -44.72
CA TYR A 306 -3.78 25.24 -44.75
C TYR A 306 -2.58 24.71 -45.56
N TYR A 307 -2.17 23.45 -45.28
CA TYR A 307 -0.99 22.84 -45.91
C TYR A 307 -1.33 21.90 -47.09
N ARG A 308 -2.59 21.67 -47.40
CA ARG A 308 -3.07 20.84 -48.51
C ARG A 308 -2.41 19.44 -48.51
N LEU A 309 -1.63 19.10 -49.57
CA LEU A 309 -0.93 17.81 -49.70
C LEU A 309 0.11 17.57 -48.60
N SER A 310 0.84 18.59 -48.17
CA SER A 310 1.73 18.49 -47.02
C SER A 310 0.96 18.23 -45.71
N GLY A 311 -0.24 18.80 -45.59
CA GLY A 311 -1.17 18.54 -44.49
C GLY A 311 -1.67 17.09 -44.45
N LEU A 312 -1.86 16.45 -45.61
CA LEU A 312 -2.16 15.02 -45.65
C LEU A 312 -1.01 14.17 -45.07
N ASN A 313 0.24 14.50 -45.42
CA ASN A 313 1.42 13.84 -44.85
C ASN A 313 1.48 14.02 -43.33
N ALA A 314 1.26 15.25 -42.84
CA ALA A 314 1.22 15.51 -41.40
C ALA A 314 0.10 14.70 -40.68
N ASN A 315 -1.05 14.56 -41.31
CA ASN A 315 -2.16 13.78 -40.76
C ASN A 315 -1.82 12.29 -40.68
N VAL A 316 -1.13 11.72 -41.66
CA VAL A 316 -0.63 10.35 -41.62
C VAL A 316 0.39 10.18 -40.49
N ALA A 317 1.35 11.10 -40.34
CA ALA A 317 2.33 11.09 -39.27
C ALA A 317 1.65 11.20 -37.89
N LEU A 318 0.61 12.02 -37.76
CA LEU A 318 -0.15 12.22 -36.54
C LEU A 318 -0.94 10.95 -36.14
N ILE A 319 -1.61 10.30 -37.07
CA ILE A 319 -2.32 9.03 -36.82
C ILE A 319 -1.33 7.97 -36.37
N LEU A 320 -0.20 7.82 -37.03
CA LEU A 320 0.85 6.89 -36.65
C LEU A 320 1.44 7.21 -35.27
N ASN A 321 1.60 8.49 -34.95
CA ASN A 321 2.03 8.92 -33.60
C ASN A 321 1.08 8.38 -32.52
N ILE A 322 -0.23 8.55 -32.71
CA ILE A 322 -1.22 8.07 -31.74
C ILE A 322 -1.20 6.54 -31.63
N ILE A 323 -1.07 5.83 -32.74
CA ILE A 323 -0.98 4.36 -32.75
C ILE A 323 0.28 3.89 -31.99
N ILE A 324 1.43 4.52 -32.24
CA ILE A 324 2.68 4.19 -31.55
C ILE A 324 2.55 4.49 -30.06
N LEU A 325 1.99 5.65 -29.69
CA LEU A 325 1.79 6.04 -28.30
C LEU A 325 0.90 5.03 -27.56
N LEU A 326 -0.28 4.72 -28.10
CA LEU A 326 -1.21 3.76 -27.47
C LEU A 326 -0.63 2.34 -27.44
N GLY A 327 0.07 1.94 -28.49
CA GLY A 327 0.76 0.65 -28.56
C GLY A 327 1.88 0.53 -27.53
N ALA A 328 2.67 1.58 -27.35
CA ALA A 328 3.73 1.61 -26.34
C ALA A 328 3.14 1.62 -24.91
N MET A 329 2.09 2.40 -24.66
CA MET A 329 1.40 2.37 -23.36
C MET A 329 0.87 0.98 -23.04
N ALA A 330 0.24 0.31 -24.00
CA ALA A 330 -0.26 -1.06 -23.82
C ALA A 330 0.87 -2.07 -23.58
N TYR A 331 1.98 -1.93 -24.29
CA TYR A 331 3.15 -2.80 -24.16
C TYR A 331 3.81 -2.70 -22.79
N PHE A 332 3.93 -1.46 -22.25
CA PHE A 332 4.51 -1.22 -20.93
C PHE A 332 3.51 -1.37 -19.78
N GLY A 333 2.25 -1.69 -20.05
CA GLY A 333 1.20 -1.79 -19.02
C GLY A 333 0.90 -0.45 -18.32
N ALA A 334 1.16 0.68 -18.97
CA ALA A 334 0.96 1.99 -18.39
C ALA A 334 -0.54 2.34 -18.30
N THR A 335 -0.99 2.78 -17.12
CA THR A 335 -2.39 3.16 -16.92
C THR A 335 -2.67 4.56 -17.47
N LEU A 336 -3.80 4.70 -18.16
CA LEU A 336 -4.25 5.99 -18.70
C LEU A 336 -4.99 6.77 -17.62
N THR A 337 -4.27 7.66 -16.93
CA THR A 337 -4.85 8.57 -15.94
C THR A 337 -5.55 9.78 -16.59
N LEU A 338 -6.42 10.50 -15.86
CA LEU A 338 -7.03 11.73 -16.37
C LEU A 338 -5.99 12.78 -16.81
N PRO A 339 -4.93 13.09 -16.05
CA PRO A 339 -3.83 13.89 -16.54
C PRO A 339 -3.09 13.24 -17.71
N GLY A 340 -3.03 11.91 -17.78
CA GLY A 340 -2.46 11.18 -18.93
C GLY A 340 -3.23 11.45 -20.21
N ILE A 341 -4.56 11.52 -20.18
CA ILE A 341 -5.39 11.95 -21.33
C ILE A 341 -5.01 13.37 -21.77
N ALA A 342 -4.80 14.29 -20.82
CA ALA A 342 -4.31 15.63 -21.15
C ALA A 342 -2.91 15.59 -21.78
N GLY A 343 -2.03 14.68 -21.34
CA GLY A 343 -0.73 14.42 -21.96
C GLY A 343 -0.86 13.96 -23.42
N VAL A 344 -1.79 13.08 -23.73
CA VAL A 344 -2.10 12.66 -25.12
C VAL A 344 -2.52 13.86 -25.96
N ILE A 345 -3.45 14.69 -25.45
CA ILE A 345 -3.92 15.89 -26.18
C ILE A 345 -2.77 16.86 -26.45
N LEU A 346 -1.93 17.09 -25.45
CA LEU A 346 -0.75 17.95 -25.58
C LEU A 346 0.22 17.40 -26.64
N THR A 347 0.45 16.10 -26.64
CA THR A 347 1.33 15.43 -27.61
C THR A 347 0.82 15.54 -29.03
N ILE A 348 -0.50 15.48 -29.25
CA ILE A 348 -1.12 15.73 -30.55
C ILE A 348 -0.72 17.12 -31.09
N GLY A 349 -0.78 18.15 -30.23
CA GLY A 349 -0.35 19.51 -30.60
C GLY A 349 1.13 19.59 -30.97
N MET A 350 1.99 19.01 -30.13
CA MET A 350 3.45 19.02 -30.37
C MET A 350 3.86 18.22 -31.62
N ALA A 351 3.16 17.11 -31.91
CA ALA A 351 3.43 16.30 -33.09
C ALA A 351 3.10 17.08 -34.38
N VAL A 352 2.04 17.89 -34.38
CA VAL A 352 1.72 18.76 -35.51
C VAL A 352 2.72 19.91 -35.65
N ASP A 353 3.13 20.52 -34.54
CA ASP A 353 4.09 21.63 -34.53
C ASP A 353 5.43 21.22 -35.15
N ALA A 354 5.93 20.03 -34.87
CA ALA A 354 7.14 19.49 -35.53
C ALA A 354 7.00 19.40 -37.05
N ASN A 355 5.84 18.94 -37.56
CA ASN A 355 5.60 18.90 -38.99
C ASN A 355 5.46 20.30 -39.61
N VAL A 356 4.80 21.24 -38.92
CA VAL A 356 4.67 22.64 -39.34
C VAL A 356 6.03 23.29 -39.47
N LEU A 357 6.94 23.12 -38.50
CA LEU A 357 8.32 23.62 -38.58
C LEU A 357 9.06 23.10 -39.82
N ILE A 358 8.93 21.82 -40.12
CA ILE A 358 9.53 21.22 -41.31
C ILE A 358 8.95 21.85 -42.58
N PHE A 359 7.62 21.98 -42.69
CA PHE A 359 6.96 22.48 -43.88
C PHE A 359 7.26 23.96 -44.14
N GLU A 360 7.26 24.78 -43.10
CA GLU A 360 7.64 26.19 -43.25
C GLU A 360 9.12 26.32 -43.68
N ARG A 361 9.99 25.46 -43.15
CA ARG A 361 11.40 25.46 -43.55
C ARG A 361 11.56 25.02 -45.01
N ILE A 362 10.83 24.02 -45.46
CA ILE A 362 10.82 23.62 -46.88
C ILE A 362 10.30 24.79 -47.77
N ARG A 363 9.24 25.47 -47.31
CA ARG A 363 8.67 26.63 -48.01
C ARG A 363 9.66 27.79 -48.11
N GLU A 364 10.43 28.06 -47.07
CA GLU A 364 11.52 29.06 -47.11
C GLU A 364 12.60 28.70 -48.14
N GLU A 365 13.06 27.45 -48.17
CA GLU A 365 14.09 27.00 -49.09
C GLU A 365 13.60 27.02 -50.57
N LEU A 366 12.30 26.76 -50.80
CA LEU A 366 11.67 26.90 -52.12
C LEU A 366 11.63 28.38 -52.56
N ARG A 367 11.34 29.33 -51.66
CA ARG A 367 11.34 30.77 -51.94
C ARG A 367 12.73 31.31 -52.32
N VAL A 368 13.79 30.68 -51.79
CA VAL A 368 15.20 31.01 -52.15
C VAL A 368 15.59 30.43 -53.50
N GLY A 369 14.69 29.68 -54.18
CA GLY A 369 14.91 29.16 -55.54
C GLY A 369 15.52 27.76 -55.60
N LYS A 370 15.54 26.99 -54.54
CA LYS A 370 16.01 25.60 -54.57
C LYS A 370 15.00 24.70 -55.30
N THR A 371 15.51 23.63 -55.88
CA THR A 371 14.65 22.58 -56.42
C THR A 371 13.87 21.90 -55.30
N VAL A 372 12.69 21.36 -55.63
CA VAL A 372 11.79 20.72 -54.62
C VAL A 372 12.54 19.68 -53.79
N ARG A 373 13.32 18.80 -54.43
CA ARG A 373 14.08 17.76 -53.73
C ARG A 373 15.15 18.34 -52.81
N ALA A 374 15.91 19.33 -53.27
CA ALA A 374 16.92 20.01 -52.47
C ALA A 374 16.30 20.82 -51.30
N ALA A 375 15.12 21.42 -51.53
CA ALA A 375 14.39 22.14 -50.50
C ALA A 375 13.87 21.18 -49.39
N ILE A 376 13.35 20.00 -49.75
CA ILE A 376 12.93 18.97 -48.81
C ILE A 376 14.13 18.52 -47.98
N ASP A 377 15.25 18.08 -48.61
CA ASP A 377 16.40 17.58 -47.87
C ASP A 377 16.99 18.64 -46.92
N THR A 378 17.11 19.89 -47.39
CA THR A 378 17.62 21.00 -46.58
C THR A 378 16.62 21.36 -45.45
N GLY A 379 15.32 21.37 -45.74
CA GLY A 379 14.28 21.70 -44.81
C GLY A 379 14.26 20.72 -43.62
N PHE A 380 14.27 19.42 -43.91
CA PHE A 380 14.36 18.38 -42.85
C PHE A 380 15.67 18.49 -42.07
N ALA A 381 16.82 18.66 -42.73
CA ALA A 381 18.11 18.74 -42.03
C ALA A 381 18.19 19.95 -41.08
N ARG A 382 17.65 21.11 -41.50
CA ARG A 382 17.66 22.32 -40.64
C ARG A 382 16.61 22.32 -39.57
N ALA A 383 15.42 21.76 -39.80
CA ALA A 383 14.37 21.67 -38.80
C ALA A 383 14.69 20.64 -37.70
N PHE A 384 15.46 19.58 -38.01
CA PHE A 384 15.78 18.50 -37.10
C PHE A 384 16.40 18.99 -35.79
N GLY A 385 17.41 19.85 -35.82
CA GLY A 385 18.05 20.39 -34.62
C GLY A 385 17.06 21.13 -33.73
N THR A 386 16.24 22.01 -34.30
CA THR A 386 15.23 22.77 -33.56
C THR A 386 14.16 21.87 -32.93
N ILE A 387 13.72 20.87 -33.69
CA ILE A 387 12.72 19.89 -33.18
C ILE A 387 13.33 19.08 -32.01
N LEU A 388 14.58 18.65 -32.16
CA LEU A 388 15.26 17.88 -31.12
C LEU A 388 15.43 18.69 -29.83
N ASP A 389 15.93 19.94 -29.96
CA ASP A 389 16.15 20.84 -28.81
C ASP A 389 14.85 21.11 -28.02
N ALA A 390 13.77 21.46 -28.73
CA ALA A 390 12.48 21.75 -28.14
C ALA A 390 11.89 20.51 -27.41
N ASN A 391 11.98 19.34 -28.04
CA ASN A 391 11.47 18.11 -27.47
C ASN A 391 12.34 17.57 -26.34
N LEU A 392 13.67 17.75 -26.41
CA LEU A 392 14.60 17.35 -25.34
C LEU A 392 14.30 18.10 -24.02
N THR A 393 14.07 19.42 -24.13
CA THR A 393 13.71 20.24 -22.95
C THR A 393 12.44 19.73 -22.30
N THR A 394 11.41 19.43 -23.08
CA THR A 394 10.14 18.90 -22.57
C THR A 394 10.30 17.49 -22.02
N LEU A 395 11.13 16.65 -22.64
CA LEU A 395 11.43 15.30 -22.15
C LEU A 395 12.16 15.34 -20.79
N ILE A 396 13.11 16.26 -20.61
CA ILE A 396 13.77 16.46 -19.31
C ILE A 396 12.74 16.83 -18.24
N ALA A 397 11.83 17.78 -18.54
CA ALA A 397 10.75 18.14 -17.59
C ALA A 397 9.85 16.94 -17.28
N ALA A 398 9.50 16.13 -18.28
CA ALA A 398 8.70 14.92 -18.10
C ALA A 398 9.43 13.88 -17.22
N LEU A 399 10.76 13.71 -17.38
CA LEU A 399 11.57 12.83 -16.52
C LEU A 399 11.60 13.30 -15.07
N PHE A 400 11.66 14.60 -14.82
CA PHE A 400 11.52 15.14 -13.47
C PHE A 400 10.13 14.83 -12.88
N LEU A 401 9.07 15.03 -13.66
CA LEU A 401 7.71 14.70 -13.23
C LEU A 401 7.53 13.19 -12.99
N PHE A 402 8.18 12.35 -13.76
CA PHE A 402 8.16 10.89 -13.57
C PHE A 402 8.85 10.48 -12.26
N ASN A 403 10.00 11.09 -11.95
CA ASN A 403 10.80 10.71 -10.79
C ASN A 403 10.27 11.30 -9.49
N PHE A 404 9.83 12.55 -9.51
CA PHE A 404 9.34 13.27 -8.32
C PHE A 404 7.82 13.38 -8.23
N GLY A 405 7.10 13.06 -9.31
CA GLY A 405 5.63 13.08 -9.35
C GLY A 405 5.03 11.88 -8.62
N THR A 406 3.80 12.07 -8.16
CA THR A 406 3.02 11.04 -7.48
C THR A 406 1.78 10.69 -8.30
N GLY A 407 1.38 9.41 -8.28
CA GLY A 407 0.15 8.90 -8.88
C GLY A 407 -0.22 9.51 -10.23
N PRO A 408 -1.30 10.32 -10.31
CA PRO A 408 -1.79 10.86 -11.58
C PRO A 408 -0.79 11.69 -12.36
N VAL A 409 0.14 12.40 -11.68
CA VAL A 409 1.18 13.21 -12.32
C VAL A 409 2.22 12.32 -13.00
N LYS A 410 2.52 11.16 -12.41
CA LYS A 410 3.43 10.17 -13.00
C LYS A 410 2.84 9.59 -14.29
N GLY A 411 1.53 9.29 -14.31
CA GLY A 411 0.84 8.87 -15.54
C GLY A 411 0.90 9.92 -16.66
N PHE A 412 0.74 11.22 -16.34
CA PHE A 412 0.96 12.31 -17.29
C PHE A 412 2.38 12.31 -17.85
N ALA A 413 3.39 12.17 -16.97
CA ALA A 413 4.79 12.17 -17.37
C ALA A 413 5.14 11.00 -18.33
N VAL A 414 4.58 9.81 -18.06
CA VAL A 414 4.75 8.63 -18.93
C VAL A 414 4.15 8.86 -20.30
N THR A 415 2.88 9.30 -20.39
CA THR A 415 2.21 9.56 -21.67
C THR A 415 2.92 10.65 -22.47
N LEU A 416 3.36 11.71 -21.79
CA LEU A 416 4.10 12.80 -22.41
C LEU A 416 5.45 12.33 -22.97
N SER A 417 6.22 11.54 -22.19
CA SER A 417 7.53 11.04 -22.63
C SER A 417 7.42 10.11 -23.84
N ILE A 418 6.49 9.15 -23.80
CA ILE A 418 6.24 8.25 -24.93
C ILE A 418 5.78 9.05 -26.15
N GLY A 419 4.88 10.01 -25.95
CA GLY A 419 4.34 10.82 -27.02
C GLY A 419 5.37 11.71 -27.70
N ILE A 420 6.29 12.31 -26.94
CA ILE A 420 7.40 13.10 -27.48
C ILE A 420 8.31 12.21 -28.35
N LEU A 421 8.72 11.05 -27.85
CA LEU A 421 9.56 10.13 -28.61
C LEU A 421 8.89 9.67 -29.91
N ALA A 422 7.59 9.33 -29.83
CA ALA A 422 6.80 8.96 -30.99
C ALA A 422 6.66 10.13 -31.97
N SER A 423 6.46 11.37 -31.50
CA SER A 423 6.31 12.56 -32.37
C SER A 423 7.58 12.89 -33.13
N VAL A 424 8.74 12.84 -32.47
CA VAL A 424 10.03 13.04 -33.14
C VAL A 424 10.26 11.97 -34.22
N PHE A 425 9.96 10.71 -33.89
CA PHE A 425 10.08 9.61 -34.85
C PHE A 425 9.17 9.81 -36.06
N THR A 426 7.87 10.09 -35.82
CA THR A 426 6.92 10.23 -36.95
C THR A 426 7.14 11.49 -37.79
N ALA A 427 7.51 12.61 -37.19
CA ALA A 427 7.78 13.83 -37.89
C ALA A 427 9.06 13.74 -38.75
N VAL A 428 10.12 13.12 -38.22
CA VAL A 428 11.43 13.08 -38.90
C VAL A 428 11.53 11.91 -39.87
N PHE A 429 11.15 10.71 -39.47
CA PHE A 429 11.33 9.51 -40.31
C PHE A 429 10.12 9.24 -41.20
N VAL A 430 8.92 9.18 -40.62
CA VAL A 430 7.72 8.84 -41.41
C VAL A 430 7.36 9.93 -42.37
N SER A 431 7.29 11.19 -41.91
CA SER A 431 6.95 12.33 -42.76
C SER A 431 7.97 12.50 -43.90
N ARG A 432 9.27 12.31 -43.65
CA ARG A 432 10.31 12.34 -44.69
C ARG A 432 10.12 11.24 -45.73
N THR A 433 9.82 10.00 -45.28
CA THR A 433 9.62 8.85 -46.18
C THR A 433 8.43 9.06 -47.11
N VAL A 434 7.36 9.71 -46.63
CA VAL A 434 6.19 10.04 -47.47
C VAL A 434 6.49 11.11 -48.51
N TYR A 435 7.46 11.99 -48.26
CA TYR A 435 7.89 13.02 -49.24
C TYR A 435 8.85 12.49 -50.31
N MET A 436 9.53 11.39 -50.09
CA MET A 436 10.45 10.74 -51.04
C MET A 436 9.74 9.80 -51.98
#